data_8ff6ac52139ade6a084d42013c892eb7
#
_entry.id   8ff6ac52139ade6a084d42013c892eb7
#
_cell.length_a   1.000
_cell.length_b   1.000
_cell.length_c   1.000
_cell.angle_alpha   90.00
_cell.angle_beta   90.00
_cell.angle_gamma   90.00
#
_symmetry.space_group_name_H-M   'P 1'
#
loop_
_entity.id
_entity.type
_entity.pdbx_description
1 polymer ?
#
loop_
_entity_poly.entity_id
_entity_poly.type
_entity_poly.pdbx_seq_one_letter_code
_entity_poly.pdbx_strand_id
1 'polypeptide(L)'
;MRIEDILNTNKIIGVIGNSGSGKSSIVSKIKQCKKIGIINSDVIKCDNVKDQIEYYVREYNYRLKELQDRENEIITMLEIDEELLERSVYSISESELFKVMIASIMLCNPDNLIFDEVLFSLDYKAKTKLLKLLMKLKKFFNKTIIIVCPNIDDIYEFIDDIIIIDEGKILLYGNKYEIYSNNYDLIKEKNIRIPIIVEFIKKMKDNGINLDNVDNINELIKTVYREMRWYFEI
;
A
#
# COMPACT_ATOMS: atom_id res chain seq x y z
N MET A 1 8.59 -18.47 -8.31
CA MET A 1 7.88 -17.23 -8.65
C MET A 1 8.89 -16.19 -9.10
N ARG A 2 8.63 -15.50 -10.19
CA ARG A 2 9.46 -14.40 -10.71
C ARG A 2 8.86 -13.07 -10.23
N ILE A 3 9.70 -12.03 -10.12
CA ILE A 3 9.25 -10.69 -9.71
C ILE A 3 8.23 -10.11 -10.70
N GLU A 4 8.37 -10.45 -11.98
CA GLU A 4 7.45 -10.02 -13.02
C GLU A 4 5.99 -10.50 -12.79
N ASP A 5 5.81 -11.62 -12.08
CA ASP A 5 4.48 -12.18 -11.78
C ASP A 5 3.69 -11.30 -10.79
N ILE A 6 4.36 -10.36 -10.10
CA ILE A 6 3.78 -9.42 -9.12
C ILE A 6 3.35 -8.12 -9.81
N LEU A 7 4.01 -7.76 -10.90
CA LEU A 7 3.83 -6.47 -11.58
C LEU A 7 2.59 -6.49 -12.50
N ASN A 8 2.02 -5.33 -12.76
CA ASN A 8 0.90 -5.11 -13.67
C ASN A 8 -0.36 -5.94 -13.33
N THR A 9 -0.59 -6.20 -12.05
CA THR A 9 -1.71 -7.02 -11.55
C THR A 9 -2.95 -6.21 -11.22
N ASN A 10 -2.86 -4.88 -11.20
CA ASN A 10 -3.91 -3.98 -10.72
C ASN A 10 -4.37 -4.33 -9.29
N LYS A 11 -3.42 -4.65 -8.42
CA LYS A 11 -3.63 -5.01 -7.02
C LYS A 11 -2.86 -4.10 -6.08
N ILE A 12 -3.30 -4.03 -4.83
CA ILE A 12 -2.51 -3.50 -3.72
C ILE A 12 -1.86 -4.69 -3.03
N ILE A 13 -0.54 -4.70 -2.99
CA ILE A 13 0.27 -5.83 -2.50
C ILE A 13 1.07 -5.37 -1.29
N GLY A 14 0.85 -6.01 -0.16
CA GLY A 14 1.64 -5.79 1.05
C GLY A 14 2.93 -6.61 1.03
N VAL A 15 4.07 -6.01 1.34
CA VAL A 15 5.36 -6.70 1.51
C VAL A 15 5.76 -6.66 2.96
N ILE A 16 5.80 -7.83 3.59
CA ILE A 16 6.15 -7.99 5.00
C ILE A 16 7.28 -8.99 5.22
N GLY A 17 7.81 -9.00 6.40
CA GLY A 17 8.86 -9.91 6.89
C GLY A 17 9.56 -9.30 8.08
N ASN A 18 10.25 -10.11 8.84
CA ASN A 18 11.00 -9.68 10.02
C ASN A 18 12.05 -8.60 9.69
N SER A 19 12.51 -7.86 10.69
CA SER A 19 13.68 -7.00 10.53
C SER A 19 14.87 -7.84 10.05
N GLY A 20 15.58 -7.38 9.03
CA GLY A 20 16.69 -8.14 8.44
C GLY A 20 16.29 -9.30 7.52
N SER A 21 15.00 -9.55 7.26
CA SER A 21 14.54 -10.63 6.38
C SER A 21 14.89 -10.45 4.91
N GLY A 22 15.48 -9.31 4.51
CA GLY A 22 15.87 -9.03 3.13
C GLY A 22 14.81 -8.31 2.29
N LYS A 23 13.81 -7.66 2.92
CA LYS A 23 12.79 -6.84 2.21
C LYS A 23 13.41 -5.83 1.26
N SER A 24 14.37 -5.03 1.74
CA SER A 24 15.04 -4.01 0.92
C SER A 24 15.77 -4.61 -0.30
N SER A 25 16.31 -5.82 -0.18
CA SER A 25 16.95 -6.52 -1.30
C SER A 25 15.94 -6.93 -2.38
N ILE A 26 14.78 -7.43 -1.97
CA ILE A 26 13.68 -7.77 -2.91
C ILE A 26 13.10 -6.52 -3.55
N VAL A 27 12.85 -5.48 -2.73
CA VAL A 27 12.38 -4.17 -3.23
C VAL A 27 13.37 -3.58 -4.23
N SER A 28 14.68 -3.66 -3.96
CA SER A 28 15.71 -3.18 -4.89
C SER A 28 15.69 -3.92 -6.23
N LYS A 29 15.36 -5.20 -6.25
CA LYS A 29 15.17 -5.96 -7.51
C LYS A 29 13.92 -5.51 -8.26
N ILE A 30 12.81 -5.23 -7.55
CA ILE A 30 11.58 -4.71 -8.16
C ILE A 30 11.84 -3.33 -8.76
N LYS A 31 12.59 -2.47 -8.06
CA LYS A 31 12.97 -1.12 -8.54
C LYS A 31 13.74 -1.12 -9.87
N GLN A 32 14.41 -2.20 -10.23
CA GLN A 32 15.13 -2.34 -11.50
C GLN A 32 14.22 -2.68 -12.69
N CYS A 33 12.97 -3.03 -12.44
CA CYS A 33 12.00 -3.30 -13.50
C CYS A 33 11.55 -2.00 -14.19
N LYS A 34 11.03 -2.13 -15.42
CA LYS A 34 10.55 -0.98 -16.18
C LYS A 34 9.24 -0.45 -15.61
N LYS A 35 9.01 0.87 -15.79
CA LYS A 35 7.76 1.56 -15.42
C LYS A 35 7.39 1.43 -13.95
N ILE A 36 8.37 1.55 -13.10
CA ILE A 36 8.22 1.58 -11.64
C ILE A 36 8.32 3.03 -11.16
N GLY A 37 7.35 3.48 -10.41
CA GLY A 37 7.38 4.72 -9.63
C GLY A 37 7.67 4.40 -8.16
N ILE A 38 8.63 5.11 -7.56
CA ILE A 38 9.03 4.89 -6.18
C ILE A 38 8.65 6.11 -5.37
N ILE A 39 7.90 5.89 -4.29
CA ILE A 39 7.53 6.94 -3.34
C ILE A 39 8.25 6.63 -2.02
N ASN A 40 9.20 7.47 -1.67
CA ASN A 40 9.96 7.47 -0.43
C ASN A 40 10.44 8.90 -0.13
N SER A 41 11.17 9.11 0.95
CA SER A 41 11.70 10.43 1.34
C SER A 41 12.57 11.11 0.26
N ASP A 42 13.20 10.31 -0.60
CA ASP A 42 14.11 10.81 -1.63
C ASP A 42 13.39 11.40 -2.86
N VAL A 43 12.07 11.33 -2.90
CA VAL A 43 11.27 11.88 -4.02
C VAL A 43 11.33 13.39 -4.06
N ILE A 44 11.48 14.07 -2.92
CA ILE A 44 11.49 15.53 -2.85
C ILE A 44 12.84 16.07 -3.32
N LYS A 45 12.82 16.93 -4.36
CA LYS A 45 13.99 17.52 -5.02
C LYS A 45 13.91 19.05 -5.15
N CYS A 46 12.69 19.61 -5.04
CA CYS A 46 12.44 21.05 -5.20
C CYS A 46 11.83 21.64 -3.94
N ASP A 47 12.01 22.95 -3.75
CA ASP A 47 11.43 23.68 -2.63
C ASP A 47 9.97 24.06 -2.87
N ASN A 48 9.58 24.35 -4.11
CA ASN A 48 8.21 24.72 -4.47
C ASN A 48 7.41 23.49 -4.89
N VAL A 49 6.14 23.43 -4.50
CA VAL A 49 5.25 22.29 -4.78
C VAL A 49 5.04 22.07 -6.28
N LYS A 50 4.77 23.14 -7.06
CA LYS A 50 4.58 23.04 -8.50
C LYS A 50 5.83 22.53 -9.21
N ASP A 51 7.00 23.08 -8.86
CA ASP A 51 8.26 22.60 -9.43
C ASP A 51 8.56 21.16 -9.06
N GLN A 52 8.21 20.75 -7.83
CA GLN A 52 8.35 19.37 -7.39
C GLN A 52 7.45 18.42 -8.20
N ILE A 53 6.21 18.78 -8.45
CA ILE A 53 5.28 17.95 -9.24
C ILE A 53 5.83 17.73 -10.67
N GLU A 54 6.36 18.77 -11.29
CA GLU A 54 6.89 18.71 -12.65
C GLU A 54 8.35 18.19 -12.74
N TYR A 55 9.06 18.03 -11.62
CA TYR A 55 10.50 17.74 -11.60
C TYR A 55 10.86 16.50 -12.42
N TYR A 56 10.25 15.36 -12.16
CA TYR A 56 10.63 14.11 -12.83
C TYR A 56 10.26 14.08 -14.30
N VAL A 57 9.21 14.77 -14.68
CA VAL A 57 8.80 14.90 -16.08
C VAL A 57 9.83 15.71 -16.87
N ARG A 58 10.32 16.80 -16.30
CA ARG A 58 11.38 17.61 -16.89
C ARG A 58 12.71 16.84 -16.95
N GLU A 59 13.06 16.14 -15.89
CA GLU A 59 14.31 15.34 -15.82
C GLU A 59 14.35 14.23 -16.88
N TYR A 60 13.22 13.57 -17.14
CA TYR A 60 13.12 12.49 -18.14
C TYR A 60 12.72 12.97 -19.54
N ASN A 61 12.73 14.28 -19.82
CA ASN A 61 12.42 14.89 -21.12
C ASN A 61 11.07 14.47 -21.73
N TYR A 62 10.04 14.29 -20.91
CA TYR A 62 8.68 14.09 -21.42
C TYR A 62 8.14 15.35 -22.13
N ARG A 63 7.34 15.18 -23.20
CA ARG A 63 6.74 16.30 -23.91
C ARG A 63 5.63 16.93 -23.09
N LEU A 64 5.86 18.15 -22.58
CA LEU A 64 4.95 18.90 -21.72
C LEU A 64 3.52 19.07 -22.29
N LYS A 65 3.34 19.13 -23.62
CA LYS A 65 2.02 19.32 -24.23
C LYS A 65 1.05 18.16 -24.02
N GLU A 66 1.54 16.94 -23.87
CA GLU A 66 0.73 15.74 -23.62
C GLU A 66 0.46 15.52 -22.13
N LEU A 67 1.09 16.33 -21.27
CA LEU A 67 1.08 16.17 -19.82
C LEU A 67 0.04 17.04 -19.12
N GLN A 68 -0.40 18.13 -19.75
CA GLN A 68 -1.27 19.12 -19.11
C GLN A 68 -2.64 18.51 -18.71
N ASP A 69 -3.22 17.68 -19.56
CA ASP A 69 -4.47 16.98 -19.25
C ASP A 69 -4.27 15.97 -18.10
N ARG A 70 -3.17 15.24 -18.14
CA ARG A 70 -2.81 14.28 -17.07
C ARG A 70 -2.51 14.98 -15.76
N GLU A 71 -1.79 16.09 -15.80
CA GLU A 71 -1.49 16.88 -14.62
C GLU A 71 -2.77 17.34 -13.95
N ASN A 72 -3.71 17.91 -14.72
CA ASN A 72 -5.01 18.35 -14.22
C ASN A 72 -5.81 17.19 -13.62
N GLU A 73 -5.79 16.03 -14.27
CA GLU A 73 -6.47 14.82 -13.77
C GLU A 73 -5.88 14.38 -12.43
N ILE A 74 -4.54 14.33 -12.32
CA ILE A 74 -3.84 13.92 -11.10
C ILE A 74 -4.06 14.93 -9.97
N ILE A 75 -3.90 16.23 -10.24
CA ILE A 75 -4.09 17.32 -9.29
C ILE A 75 -5.52 17.28 -8.74
N THR A 76 -6.51 17.14 -9.62
CA THR A 76 -7.92 17.05 -9.22
C THR A 76 -8.19 15.82 -8.35
N MET A 77 -7.70 14.66 -8.77
CA MET A 77 -7.91 13.41 -8.04
C MET A 77 -7.24 13.40 -6.67
N LEU A 78 -6.07 14.03 -6.56
CA LEU A 78 -5.33 14.17 -5.30
C LEU A 78 -5.84 15.33 -4.44
N GLU A 79 -6.82 16.11 -4.93
CA GLU A 79 -7.36 17.27 -4.23
C GLU A 79 -6.21 18.24 -3.84
N ILE A 80 -5.35 18.58 -4.82
CA ILE A 80 -4.31 19.59 -4.72
C ILE A 80 -4.89 20.88 -5.26
N ASP A 81 -5.00 21.92 -4.45
CA ASP A 81 -5.53 23.22 -4.86
C ASP A 81 -4.43 24.17 -5.37
N GLU A 82 -4.84 25.26 -6.00
CA GLU A 82 -3.91 26.25 -6.55
C GLU A 82 -3.07 26.92 -5.46
N GLU A 83 -3.63 27.13 -4.27
CA GLU A 83 -2.90 27.73 -3.15
C GLU A 83 -1.74 26.82 -2.70
N LEU A 84 -1.97 25.50 -2.70
CA LEU A 84 -0.93 24.52 -2.34
C LEU A 84 0.21 24.52 -3.38
N LEU A 85 -0.09 24.70 -4.67
CA LEU A 85 0.93 24.72 -5.73
C LEU A 85 1.97 25.84 -5.57
N GLU A 86 1.57 26.97 -4.98
CA GLU A 86 2.47 28.13 -4.76
C GLU A 86 3.26 28.03 -3.45
N ARG A 87 3.05 27.01 -2.63
CA ARG A 87 3.71 26.87 -1.33
C ARG A 87 5.05 26.13 -1.44
N SER A 88 5.85 26.33 -0.40
CA SER A 88 7.06 25.53 -0.20
C SER A 88 6.71 24.14 0.32
N VAL A 89 7.36 23.08 -0.18
CA VAL A 89 7.21 21.69 0.29
C VAL A 89 7.54 21.53 1.77
N TYR A 90 8.33 22.42 2.34
CA TYR A 90 8.68 22.41 3.77
C TYR A 90 7.66 23.13 4.66
N SER A 91 6.67 23.80 4.07
CA SER A 91 5.62 24.55 4.78
C SER A 91 4.26 23.88 4.77
N ILE A 92 4.13 22.76 4.07
CA ILE A 92 2.87 22.01 3.92
C ILE A 92 2.78 20.88 4.96
N SER A 93 1.58 20.40 5.21
CA SER A 93 1.36 19.26 6.10
C SER A 93 1.92 17.96 5.51
N GLU A 94 2.22 16.99 6.35
CA GLU A 94 2.70 15.68 5.92
C GLU A 94 1.73 14.99 4.93
N SER A 95 0.42 15.12 5.16
CA SER A 95 -0.59 14.59 4.25
C SER A 95 -0.58 15.27 2.88
N GLU A 96 -0.34 16.56 2.81
CA GLU A 96 -0.18 17.31 1.56
C GLU A 96 1.12 16.93 0.87
N LEU A 97 2.20 16.78 1.63
CA LEU A 97 3.50 16.34 1.10
C LEU A 97 3.37 14.97 0.41
N PHE A 98 2.63 14.02 0.99
CA PHE A 98 2.39 12.72 0.33
C PHE A 98 1.61 12.86 -0.98
N LYS A 99 0.63 13.74 -1.05
CA LYS A 99 -0.09 14.01 -2.31
C LYS A 99 0.87 14.55 -3.38
N VAL A 100 1.75 15.48 -2.99
CA VAL A 100 2.77 16.06 -3.89
C VAL A 100 3.75 15.00 -4.38
N MET A 101 4.25 14.13 -3.48
CA MET A 101 5.13 13.02 -3.85
C MET A 101 4.47 12.07 -4.85
N ILE A 102 3.21 11.72 -4.62
CA ILE A 102 2.44 10.86 -5.52
C ILE A 102 2.23 11.55 -6.86
N ALA A 103 1.83 12.83 -6.88
CA ALA A 103 1.64 13.60 -8.11
C ALA A 103 2.90 13.63 -8.96
N SER A 104 4.05 13.93 -8.35
CA SER A 104 5.36 13.99 -9.03
C SER A 104 5.69 12.70 -9.79
N ILE A 105 5.43 11.55 -9.16
CA ILE A 105 5.72 10.25 -9.74
C ILE A 105 4.65 9.83 -10.75
N MET A 106 3.38 10.11 -10.47
CA MET A 106 2.24 9.74 -11.32
C MET A 106 2.26 10.45 -12.68
N LEU A 107 2.84 11.65 -12.77
CA LEU A 107 3.03 12.35 -14.05
C LEU A 107 3.89 11.54 -15.03
N CYS A 108 4.87 10.77 -14.54
CA CYS A 108 5.68 9.87 -15.37
C CYS A 108 4.94 8.60 -15.82
N ASN A 109 3.67 8.44 -15.43
CA ASN A 109 2.82 7.31 -15.78
C ASN A 109 3.43 5.92 -15.53
N PRO A 110 3.95 5.62 -14.35
CA PRO A 110 4.40 4.27 -14.05
C PRO A 110 3.21 3.31 -14.02
N ASP A 111 3.43 2.05 -14.40
CA ASP A 111 2.40 1.01 -14.27
C ASP A 111 2.32 0.48 -12.84
N ASN A 112 3.44 0.56 -12.12
CA ASN A 112 3.58 0.06 -10.76
C ASN A 112 4.14 1.15 -9.84
N LEU A 113 3.57 1.27 -8.64
CA LEU A 113 3.99 2.20 -7.61
C LEU A 113 4.52 1.43 -6.40
N ILE A 114 5.67 1.81 -5.87
CA ILE A 114 6.25 1.26 -4.65
C ILE A 114 6.23 2.33 -3.57
N PHE A 115 5.56 2.05 -2.48
CA PHE A 115 5.58 2.84 -1.25
C PHE A 115 6.56 2.18 -0.28
N ASP A 116 7.77 2.76 -0.17
CA ASP A 116 8.87 2.19 0.59
C ASP A 116 8.99 2.89 1.95
N GLU A 117 8.40 2.28 2.98
CA GLU A 117 8.40 2.72 4.39
C GLU A 117 7.74 4.08 4.68
N VAL A 118 7.10 4.71 3.71
CA VAL A 118 6.49 6.06 3.86
C VAL A 118 5.29 6.09 4.83
N LEU A 119 4.68 4.95 5.11
CA LEU A 119 3.55 4.87 6.05
C LEU A 119 4.00 4.94 7.52
N PHE A 120 5.30 4.84 7.78
CA PHE A 120 5.81 4.64 9.14
C PHE A 120 5.66 5.87 10.01
N SER A 121 5.85 7.05 9.44
CA SER A 121 5.80 8.35 10.15
C SER A 121 4.37 8.84 10.40
N LEU A 122 3.38 8.30 9.66
CA LEU A 122 2.01 8.78 9.71
C LEU A 122 1.24 8.29 10.94
N ASP A 123 0.46 9.19 11.52
CA ASP A 123 -0.56 8.81 12.49
C ASP A 123 -1.65 7.93 11.83
N TYR A 124 -2.47 7.28 12.65
CA TYR A 124 -3.54 6.38 12.16
C TYR A 124 -4.49 7.04 11.17
N LYS A 125 -4.88 8.29 11.43
CA LYS A 125 -5.86 9.02 10.60
C LYS A 125 -5.26 9.39 9.23
N ALA A 126 -4.04 9.90 9.22
CA ALA A 126 -3.30 10.22 7.99
C ALA A 126 -3.01 8.95 7.17
N LYS A 127 -2.58 7.87 7.84
CA LYS A 127 -2.35 6.56 7.23
C LYS A 127 -3.60 6.02 6.53
N THR A 128 -4.74 6.03 7.23
CA THR A 128 -6.02 5.58 6.67
C THR A 128 -6.45 6.41 5.45
N LYS A 129 -6.27 7.74 5.51
CA LYS A 129 -6.57 8.62 4.37
C LYS A 129 -5.67 8.29 3.16
N LEU A 130 -4.38 8.11 3.39
CA LEU A 130 -3.44 7.75 2.32
C LEU A 130 -3.81 6.39 1.71
N LEU A 131 -4.07 5.36 2.52
CA LEU A 131 -4.45 4.04 2.01
C LEU A 131 -5.73 4.07 1.18
N LYS A 132 -6.74 4.86 1.60
CA LYS A 132 -7.96 5.10 0.79
C LYS A 132 -7.64 5.82 -0.54
N LEU A 133 -6.67 6.73 -0.53
CA LEU A 133 -6.19 7.38 -1.74
C LEU A 133 -5.53 6.37 -2.69
N LEU A 134 -4.71 5.45 -2.15
CA LEU A 134 -4.10 4.37 -2.95
C LEU A 134 -5.14 3.44 -3.59
N MET A 135 -6.24 3.15 -2.89
CA MET A 135 -7.37 2.41 -3.48
C MET A 135 -8.00 3.16 -4.66
N LYS A 136 -8.13 4.49 -4.57
CA LYS A 136 -8.59 5.33 -5.70
C LYS A 136 -7.59 5.25 -6.86
N LEU A 137 -6.28 5.39 -6.61
CA LEU A 137 -5.23 5.28 -7.64
C LEU A 137 -5.27 3.93 -8.36
N LYS A 138 -5.37 2.83 -7.62
CA LYS A 138 -5.55 1.49 -8.19
C LYS A 138 -6.76 1.45 -9.12
N LYS A 139 -7.92 1.94 -8.66
CA LYS A 139 -9.19 1.85 -9.39
C LYS A 139 -9.24 2.73 -10.64
N PHE A 140 -8.81 3.99 -10.54
CA PHE A 140 -8.96 4.97 -11.62
C PHE A 140 -7.83 4.92 -12.64
N PHE A 141 -6.61 4.58 -12.21
CA PHE A 141 -5.44 4.56 -13.09
C PHE A 141 -4.91 3.14 -13.37
N ASN A 142 -5.62 2.10 -12.94
CA ASN A 142 -5.22 0.69 -13.14
C ASN A 142 -3.78 0.40 -12.68
N LYS A 143 -3.36 0.97 -11.54
CA LYS A 143 -2.00 0.81 -11.01
C LYS A 143 -1.88 -0.41 -10.13
N THR A 144 -0.74 -1.10 -10.23
CA THR A 144 -0.31 -2.03 -9.19
C THR A 144 0.43 -1.24 -8.12
N ILE A 145 0.06 -1.43 -6.87
CA ILE A 145 0.61 -0.69 -5.74
C ILE A 145 1.27 -1.69 -4.79
N ILE A 146 2.55 -1.49 -4.53
CA ILE A 146 3.35 -2.32 -3.62
C ILE A 146 3.66 -1.49 -2.38
N ILE A 147 3.24 -1.97 -1.22
CA ILE A 147 3.45 -1.27 0.06
C ILE A 147 4.40 -2.09 0.91
N VAL A 148 5.58 -1.54 1.16
CA VAL A 148 6.56 -2.12 2.10
C VAL A 148 6.25 -1.59 3.49
N CYS A 149 5.81 -2.47 4.37
CA CYS A 149 5.36 -2.08 5.70
C CYS A 149 5.90 -3.06 6.76
N PRO A 150 6.46 -2.57 7.88
CA PRO A 150 6.91 -3.44 8.97
C PRO A 150 5.74 -4.01 9.79
N ASN A 151 4.59 -3.34 9.78
CA ASN A 151 3.42 -3.74 10.53
C ASN A 151 2.23 -4.03 9.63
N ILE A 152 1.90 -5.30 9.48
CA ILE A 152 0.79 -5.76 8.62
C ILE A 152 -0.57 -5.22 9.06
N ASP A 153 -0.80 -5.01 10.36
CA ASP A 153 -2.08 -4.50 10.87
C ASP A 153 -2.43 -3.12 10.30
N ASP A 154 -1.41 -2.34 9.93
CA ASP A 154 -1.60 -1.01 9.37
C ASP A 154 -2.20 -1.02 7.95
N ILE A 155 -1.98 -2.10 7.19
CA ILE A 155 -2.33 -2.17 5.77
C ILE A 155 -3.27 -3.34 5.43
N TYR A 156 -3.51 -4.27 6.35
CA TYR A 156 -4.23 -5.52 6.07
C TYR A 156 -5.61 -5.31 5.45
N GLU A 157 -6.38 -4.32 5.92
CA GLU A 157 -7.70 -3.99 5.38
C GLU A 157 -7.64 -3.60 3.89
N PHE A 158 -6.54 -2.99 3.44
CA PHE A 158 -6.43 -2.31 2.15
C PHE A 158 -5.72 -3.13 1.07
N ILE A 159 -5.01 -4.21 1.43
CA ILE A 159 -4.28 -5.04 0.48
C ILE A 159 -5.15 -6.15 -0.10
N ASP A 160 -4.88 -6.52 -1.35
CA ASP A 160 -5.47 -7.68 -2.02
C ASP A 160 -4.60 -8.93 -1.81
N ASP A 161 -3.30 -8.78 -2.09
CA ASP A 161 -2.31 -9.83 -2.01
C ASP A 161 -1.21 -9.48 -1.00
N ILE A 162 -0.47 -10.49 -0.58
CA ILE A 162 0.65 -10.34 0.35
C ILE A 162 1.88 -11.08 -0.17
N ILE A 163 3.05 -10.46 0.04
CA ILE A 163 4.36 -11.08 -0.13
C ILE A 163 4.99 -11.20 1.26
N ILE A 164 5.33 -12.40 1.65
CA ILE A 164 6.07 -12.67 2.87
C ILE A 164 7.52 -12.99 2.51
N ILE A 165 8.46 -12.23 3.09
CA ILE A 165 9.89 -12.36 2.83
C ILE A 165 10.57 -12.94 4.07
N ASP A 166 11.35 -13.98 3.86
CA ASP A 166 12.21 -14.59 4.87
C ASP A 166 13.57 -14.95 4.24
N GLU A 167 14.66 -14.72 4.99
CA GLU A 167 16.03 -15.04 4.57
C GLU A 167 16.41 -14.56 3.15
N GLY A 168 15.98 -13.37 2.77
CA GLY A 168 16.27 -12.77 1.45
C GLY A 168 15.50 -13.35 0.27
N LYS A 169 14.50 -14.19 0.53
CA LYS A 169 13.67 -14.85 -0.48
C LYS A 169 12.20 -14.58 -0.23
N ILE A 170 11.42 -14.68 -1.30
CA ILE A 170 9.97 -14.70 -1.18
C ILE A 170 9.57 -16.08 -0.65
N LEU A 171 9.09 -16.11 0.59
CA LEU A 171 8.59 -17.32 1.23
C LEU A 171 7.18 -17.67 0.73
N LEU A 172 6.28 -16.69 0.73
CA LEU A 172 4.88 -16.84 0.29
C LEU A 172 4.45 -15.62 -0.52
N TYR A 173 3.55 -15.83 -1.49
CA TYR A 173 2.87 -14.80 -2.25
C TYR A 173 1.49 -15.28 -2.67
N GLY A 174 0.50 -14.43 -2.58
CA GLY A 174 -0.85 -14.68 -3.07
C GLY A 174 -1.90 -13.86 -2.34
N ASN A 175 -3.16 -14.23 -2.55
CA ASN A 175 -4.28 -13.61 -1.87
C ASN A 175 -4.10 -13.68 -0.33
N LYS A 176 -4.32 -12.56 0.34
CA LYS A 176 -4.07 -12.45 1.79
C LYS A 176 -4.83 -13.49 2.62
N TYR A 177 -6.07 -13.78 2.26
CA TYR A 177 -6.89 -14.76 2.99
C TYR A 177 -6.36 -16.18 2.83
N GLU A 178 -6.02 -16.57 1.60
CA GLU A 178 -5.47 -17.90 1.29
C GLU A 178 -4.11 -18.11 1.96
N ILE A 179 -3.25 -17.09 1.92
CA ILE A 179 -1.94 -17.16 2.55
C ILE A 179 -2.08 -17.40 4.05
N TYR A 180 -2.88 -16.62 4.76
CA TYR A 180 -3.03 -16.78 6.19
C TYR A 180 -3.82 -18.02 6.61
N SER A 181 -4.84 -18.43 5.83
CA SER A 181 -5.60 -19.63 6.17
C SER A 181 -4.81 -20.92 5.97
N ASN A 182 -4.01 -21.00 4.90
CA ASN A 182 -3.29 -22.22 4.53
C ASN A 182 -1.91 -22.34 5.18
N ASN A 183 -1.31 -21.22 5.62
CA ASN A 183 0.08 -21.19 6.08
C ASN A 183 0.22 -20.58 7.50
N TYR A 184 -0.86 -20.55 8.28
CA TYR A 184 -0.87 -19.92 9.59
C TYR A 184 0.25 -20.43 10.50
N ASP A 185 0.40 -21.75 10.61
CA ASP A 185 1.38 -22.38 11.50
C ASP A 185 2.82 -22.13 11.02
N LEU A 186 3.07 -22.18 9.71
CA LEU A 186 4.38 -21.84 9.13
C LEU A 186 4.76 -20.38 9.41
N ILE A 187 3.83 -19.44 9.22
CA ILE A 187 4.06 -18.01 9.45
C ILE A 187 4.37 -17.76 10.92
N LYS A 188 3.64 -18.44 11.83
CA LYS A 188 3.84 -18.37 13.28
C LYS A 188 5.18 -18.98 13.69
N GLU A 189 5.56 -20.14 13.17
CA GLU A 189 6.85 -20.80 13.42
C GLU A 189 8.03 -19.90 13.04
N LYS A 190 7.90 -19.19 11.93
CA LYS A 190 8.90 -18.19 11.45
C LYS A 190 8.89 -16.88 12.23
N ASN A 191 8.05 -16.75 13.26
CA ASN A 191 7.85 -15.52 14.04
C ASN A 191 7.51 -14.30 13.16
N ILE A 192 6.86 -14.52 12.02
CA ILE A 192 6.38 -13.45 11.15
C ILE A 192 5.04 -12.97 11.70
N ARG A 193 4.87 -11.65 11.73
CA ARG A 193 3.68 -11.06 12.33
C ARG A 193 2.41 -11.45 11.57
N ILE A 194 1.44 -11.97 12.29
CA ILE A 194 0.09 -12.28 11.82
C ILE A 194 -0.82 -11.11 12.20
N PRO A 195 -1.71 -10.65 11.31
CA PRO A 195 -2.68 -9.61 11.65
C PRO A 195 -3.55 -10.01 12.85
N ILE A 196 -3.81 -9.07 13.77
CA ILE A 196 -4.63 -9.32 14.96
C ILE A 196 -6.01 -9.88 14.59
N ILE A 197 -6.60 -9.38 13.50
CA ILE A 197 -7.89 -9.86 13.01
C ILE A 197 -7.83 -11.33 12.56
N VAL A 198 -6.75 -11.75 11.91
CA VAL A 198 -6.53 -13.15 11.49
C VAL A 198 -6.35 -14.06 12.70
N GLU A 199 -5.58 -13.63 13.70
CA GLU A 199 -5.43 -14.38 14.95
C GLU A 199 -6.77 -14.57 15.68
N PHE A 200 -7.59 -13.52 15.69
CA PHE A 200 -8.92 -13.58 16.29
C PHE A 200 -9.83 -14.57 15.53
N ILE A 201 -9.89 -14.49 14.20
CA ILE A 201 -10.68 -15.41 13.36
C ILE A 201 -10.24 -16.85 13.60
N LYS A 202 -8.93 -17.10 13.65
CA LYS A 202 -8.40 -18.44 13.95
C LYS A 202 -8.86 -18.96 15.31
N LYS A 203 -8.78 -18.14 16.35
CA LYS A 203 -9.23 -18.50 17.71
C LYS A 203 -10.74 -18.81 17.74
N MET A 204 -11.56 -18.02 17.03
CA MET A 204 -13.00 -18.27 16.94
C MET A 204 -13.28 -19.59 16.23
N LYS A 205 -12.59 -19.87 15.14
CA LYS A 205 -12.71 -21.14 14.40
C LYS A 205 -12.31 -22.34 15.27
N ASP A 206 -11.26 -22.23 16.03
CA ASP A 206 -10.80 -23.30 16.96
C ASP A 206 -11.82 -23.55 18.08
N ASN A 207 -12.69 -22.59 18.38
CA ASN A 207 -13.83 -22.72 19.30
C ASN A 207 -15.15 -23.09 18.60
N GLY A 208 -15.12 -23.50 17.34
CA GLY A 208 -16.29 -23.96 16.59
C GLY A 208 -17.14 -22.84 15.97
N ILE A 209 -16.69 -21.57 16.02
CA ILE A 209 -17.37 -20.44 15.42
C ILE A 209 -16.67 -20.12 14.09
N ASN A 210 -17.31 -20.41 12.96
CA ASN A 210 -16.78 -20.07 11.66
C ASN A 210 -17.10 -18.61 11.32
N LEU A 211 -16.03 -17.80 11.28
CA LEU A 211 -16.09 -16.44 10.75
C LEU A 211 -15.52 -16.48 9.32
N ASP A 212 -16.25 -15.89 8.39
CA ASP A 212 -15.78 -15.69 7.02
C ASP A 212 -14.62 -14.68 6.96
N ASN A 213 -14.01 -14.53 5.79
CA ASN A 213 -12.98 -13.55 5.54
C ASN A 213 -13.48 -12.14 5.85
N VAL A 214 -12.82 -11.50 6.79
CA VAL A 214 -13.17 -10.17 7.29
C VAL A 214 -11.94 -9.27 7.23
N ASP A 215 -12.11 -8.07 6.70
CA ASP A 215 -10.99 -7.14 6.47
C ASP A 215 -10.74 -6.19 7.63
N ASN A 216 -11.79 -5.83 8.35
CA ASN A 216 -11.70 -4.80 9.38
C ASN A 216 -12.56 -5.13 10.60
N ILE A 217 -12.25 -4.44 11.71
CA ILE A 217 -12.90 -4.63 13.00
C ILE A 217 -14.42 -4.42 12.94
N ASN A 218 -14.90 -3.47 12.14
CA ASN A 218 -16.34 -3.19 12.05
C ASN A 218 -17.11 -4.34 11.40
N GLU A 219 -16.55 -4.94 10.36
CA GLU A 219 -17.11 -6.15 9.75
C GLU A 219 -17.02 -7.33 10.69
N LEU A 220 -15.88 -7.48 11.38
CA LEU A 220 -15.69 -8.52 12.37
C LEU A 220 -16.77 -8.47 13.45
N ILE A 221 -17.00 -7.30 14.04
CA ILE A 221 -18.04 -7.10 15.04
C ILE A 221 -19.42 -7.53 14.51
N LYS A 222 -19.79 -7.07 13.30
CA LYS A 222 -21.08 -7.42 12.68
C LYS A 222 -21.19 -8.92 12.46
N THR A 223 -20.14 -9.57 11.98
CA THR A 223 -20.13 -11.01 11.71
C THR A 223 -20.24 -11.81 13.00
N VAL A 224 -19.48 -11.43 14.03
CA VAL A 224 -19.56 -12.05 15.38
C VAL A 224 -20.99 -11.92 15.93
N TYR A 225 -21.58 -10.72 15.90
CA TYR A 225 -22.96 -10.54 16.36
C TYR A 225 -23.96 -11.40 15.58
N ARG A 226 -23.80 -11.52 14.26
CA ARG A 226 -24.66 -12.38 13.42
C ARG A 226 -24.54 -13.84 13.82
N GLU A 227 -23.32 -14.35 13.95
CA GLU A 227 -23.08 -15.75 14.28
C GLU A 227 -23.48 -16.08 15.74
N MET A 228 -23.24 -15.17 16.69
CA MET A 228 -23.60 -15.37 18.09
C MET A 228 -25.12 -15.27 18.35
N ARG A 229 -25.87 -14.61 17.50
CA ARG A 229 -27.33 -14.49 17.65
C ARG A 229 -28.04 -15.85 17.69
N TRP A 230 -27.51 -16.82 16.95
CA TRP A 230 -27.99 -18.21 16.96
C TRP A 230 -27.74 -18.94 18.27
N TYR A 231 -26.79 -18.50 19.09
CA TYR A 231 -26.48 -19.09 20.40
C TYR A 231 -27.33 -18.49 21.53
N PHE A 232 -27.98 -17.34 21.32
CA PHE A 232 -28.79 -16.66 22.35
C PHE A 232 -30.30 -16.70 22.09
N GLU A 233 -30.75 -17.27 20.98
CA GLU A 233 -32.17 -17.49 20.64
C GLU A 233 -32.66 -18.90 21.03
N ILE A 234 -32.03 -19.56 22.01
CA ILE A 234 -32.51 -20.80 22.63
C ILE A 234 -33.10 -20.51 24.01
#